data_ff764e52aa10057ee03c78b2ccca7e8f
#
_entry.id   ff764e52aa10057ee03c78b2ccca7e8f
#
_cell.length_a   1.000
_cell.length_b   1.000
_cell.length_c   1.000
_cell.angle_alpha   90.00
_cell.angle_beta   90.00
_cell.angle_gamma   90.00
#
_symmetry.space_group_name_H-M   'P 1'
#
loop_
_entity.id
_entity.type
_entity.pdbx_description
1 polymer ?
#
loop_
_entity_poly.entity_id
_entity_poly.type
_entity_poly.pdbx_seq_one_letter_code
_entity_poly.pdbx_strand_id
1 'polypeptide(L)'
;MEISFILTLALLILLAKVLGELCEKISLPSLVGEIMAGIILGPQVLSIFLPNETFHSFAEIGIILLIFIAGFEHGSIKDLLEYKKTSILVSLLSTILPVIAVIFFSLSLGFSLLTCLFLAVALGATSMDISLRSLVGVKEIDSKVGKTVIGSLVLNDLTGLILLSGVVGYAGIVTGGEGSLFMEIIKVLLSVIIFFVIFYFGFIYLPKLTTWFMKFKVEEAQFSLAIIIILISAWAASNFGLSSIIGAFFSGIILSRSPVFENHTFVEKVSSLSYGFFIPIFFAMTGALLSFDNFGAHLTFALLLLGMITIIQIIFAFIAAKLSRYTVRESLLVGVGMLPYGEVTLVAMSALISLSLEKPEFFRGQDITGLFSSVLLLIFISIIITPLLMKLVSYLLPLKKSKRLKTVKE
;
A
#
# COMPACT_ATOMS: atom_id res chain seq x y z
N MET A 1 11.75 -4.93 -33.73
CA MET A 1 10.41 -5.53 -34.00
C MET A 1 9.55 -5.15 -32.81
N GLU A 2 8.54 -4.31 -33.01
CA GLU A 2 7.62 -3.98 -31.93
C GLU A 2 6.82 -5.24 -31.56
N ILE A 3 7.03 -5.75 -30.37
CA ILE A 3 6.26 -6.87 -29.84
C ILE A 3 4.84 -6.38 -29.62
N SER A 4 3.85 -7.08 -30.16
CA SER A 4 2.42 -6.74 -29.98
C SER A 4 2.10 -6.65 -28.48
N PHE A 5 1.33 -5.62 -28.08
CA PHE A 5 0.82 -5.44 -26.72
C PHE A 5 0.22 -6.74 -26.14
N ILE A 6 -0.56 -7.46 -26.98
CA ILE A 6 -1.21 -8.72 -26.57
C ILE A 6 -0.17 -9.79 -26.21
N LEU A 7 0.89 -9.90 -27.02
CA LEU A 7 1.96 -10.86 -26.76
C LEU A 7 2.77 -10.50 -25.52
N THR A 8 3.09 -9.22 -25.35
CA THR A 8 3.76 -8.72 -24.13
C THR A 8 2.95 -9.06 -22.89
N LEU A 9 1.64 -8.81 -22.91
CA LEU A 9 0.72 -9.11 -21.82
C LEU A 9 0.69 -10.61 -21.50
N ALA A 10 0.60 -11.46 -22.54
CA ALA A 10 0.59 -12.92 -22.38
C ALA A 10 1.91 -13.43 -21.76
N LEU A 11 3.06 -12.94 -22.26
CA LEU A 11 4.38 -13.33 -21.75
C LEU A 11 4.57 -12.85 -20.30
N LEU A 12 4.10 -11.64 -19.96
CA LEU A 12 4.17 -11.10 -18.63
C LEU A 12 3.40 -11.96 -17.62
N ILE A 13 2.14 -12.28 -17.93
CA ILE A 13 1.31 -13.11 -17.04
C ILE A 13 1.89 -14.52 -16.94
N LEU A 14 2.33 -15.11 -18.04
CA LEU A 14 2.95 -16.43 -18.04
C LEU A 14 4.17 -16.47 -17.15
N LEU A 15 5.11 -15.54 -17.35
CA LEU A 15 6.36 -15.51 -16.56
C LEU A 15 6.08 -15.20 -15.10
N ALA A 16 5.15 -14.28 -14.81
CA ALA A 16 4.73 -13.94 -13.45
C ALA A 16 4.19 -15.18 -12.72
N LYS A 17 3.35 -15.99 -13.38
CA LYS A 17 2.80 -17.21 -12.79
C LYS A 17 3.84 -18.31 -12.62
N VAL A 18 4.70 -18.51 -13.61
CA VAL A 18 5.79 -19.51 -13.52
C VAL A 18 6.76 -19.17 -12.41
N LEU A 19 7.23 -17.92 -12.33
CA LEU A 19 8.15 -17.50 -11.26
C LEU A 19 7.45 -17.45 -9.90
N GLY A 20 6.17 -17.05 -9.85
CA GLY A 20 5.38 -17.10 -8.63
C GLY A 20 5.30 -18.52 -8.06
N GLU A 21 5.00 -19.51 -8.88
CA GLU A 21 4.99 -20.93 -8.51
C GLU A 21 6.36 -21.43 -8.03
N LEU A 22 7.44 -21.02 -8.71
CA LEU A 22 8.81 -21.33 -8.26
C LEU A 22 9.13 -20.73 -6.90
N CYS A 23 8.72 -19.49 -6.66
CA CYS A 23 8.88 -18.84 -5.35
C CYS A 23 8.11 -19.57 -4.25
N GLU A 24 6.87 -20.00 -4.50
CA GLU A 24 6.08 -20.74 -3.53
C GLU A 24 6.72 -22.10 -3.18
N LYS A 25 7.29 -22.80 -4.17
CA LYS A 25 8.03 -24.06 -3.91
C LYS A 25 9.22 -23.90 -2.96
N ILE A 26 9.88 -22.75 -3.00
CA ILE A 26 10.98 -22.43 -2.06
C ILE A 26 10.47 -21.64 -0.84
N SER A 27 9.16 -21.66 -0.60
CA SER A 27 8.51 -21.02 0.55
C SER A 27 8.59 -19.46 0.54
N LEU A 28 8.84 -18.84 -0.59
CA LEU A 28 8.68 -17.40 -0.79
C LEU A 28 7.25 -17.08 -1.27
N PRO A 29 6.73 -15.89 -0.98
CA PRO A 29 5.47 -15.42 -1.54
C PRO A 29 5.51 -15.35 -3.07
N SER A 30 4.42 -15.71 -3.75
CA SER A 30 4.30 -15.65 -5.22
C SER A 30 4.55 -14.25 -5.79
N LEU A 31 4.20 -13.20 -5.02
CA LEU A 31 4.43 -11.81 -5.41
C LEU A 31 5.90 -11.51 -5.76
N VAL A 32 6.87 -12.20 -5.10
CA VAL A 32 8.30 -12.02 -5.39
C VAL A 32 8.59 -12.48 -6.82
N GLY A 33 8.02 -13.60 -7.24
CA GLY A 33 8.15 -14.11 -8.60
C GLY A 33 7.45 -13.19 -9.63
N GLU A 34 6.29 -12.63 -9.28
CA GLU A 34 5.58 -11.67 -10.14
C GLU A 34 6.40 -10.38 -10.35
N ILE A 35 7.05 -9.86 -9.29
CA ILE A 35 7.97 -8.72 -9.40
C ILE A 35 9.21 -9.08 -10.25
N MET A 36 9.81 -10.26 -10.01
CA MET A 36 10.94 -10.73 -10.82
C MET A 36 10.60 -10.86 -12.30
N ALA A 37 9.39 -11.26 -12.64
CA ALA A 37 8.93 -11.28 -14.04
C ALA A 37 9.00 -9.89 -14.67
N GLY A 38 8.59 -8.86 -13.93
CA GLY A 38 8.69 -7.46 -14.36
C GLY A 38 10.13 -6.99 -14.55
N ILE A 39 11.05 -7.36 -13.65
CA ILE A 39 12.47 -7.05 -13.80
C ILE A 39 13.04 -7.71 -15.05
N ILE A 40 12.77 -9.00 -15.26
CA ILE A 40 13.31 -9.78 -16.38
C ILE A 40 12.79 -9.28 -17.72
N LEU A 41 11.47 -9.08 -17.83
CA LEU A 41 10.87 -8.61 -19.09
C LEU A 41 11.02 -7.10 -19.28
N GLY A 42 11.32 -6.37 -18.23
CA GLY A 42 11.39 -4.92 -18.18
C GLY A 42 12.55 -4.30 -18.94
N PRO A 43 12.63 -2.95 -18.88
CA PRO A 43 13.61 -2.17 -19.66
C PRO A 43 15.07 -2.52 -19.35
N GLN A 44 15.34 -3.00 -18.15
CA GLN A 44 16.72 -3.21 -17.66
C GLN A 44 17.33 -4.54 -18.09
N VAL A 45 16.52 -5.54 -18.51
CA VAL A 45 17.02 -6.87 -18.89
C VAL A 45 16.66 -7.21 -20.33
N LEU A 46 15.40 -7.54 -20.61
CA LEU A 46 14.99 -7.96 -21.94
C LEU A 46 14.33 -6.87 -22.79
N SER A 47 13.90 -5.77 -22.19
CA SER A 47 13.18 -4.66 -22.86
C SER A 47 11.97 -5.11 -23.68
N ILE A 48 11.34 -6.22 -23.30
CA ILE A 48 10.11 -6.76 -23.90
C ILE A 48 8.88 -6.05 -23.35
N PHE A 49 8.89 -5.79 -22.05
CA PHE A 49 7.84 -5.09 -21.32
C PHE A 49 8.30 -3.68 -21.00
N LEU A 50 7.75 -2.72 -21.73
CA LEU A 50 8.00 -1.30 -21.49
C LEU A 50 6.81 -0.69 -20.73
N PRO A 51 7.02 -0.17 -19.51
CA PRO A 51 6.00 0.53 -18.77
C PRO A 51 5.37 1.65 -19.60
N ASN A 52 4.04 1.65 -19.73
CA ASN A 52 3.28 2.67 -20.43
C ASN A 52 1.95 2.93 -19.70
N GLU A 53 1.21 3.94 -20.11
CA GLU A 53 -0.06 4.35 -19.48
C GLU A 53 -1.10 3.20 -19.43
N THR A 54 -1.15 2.35 -20.46
CA THR A 54 -2.10 1.24 -20.51
C THR A 54 -1.79 0.19 -19.45
N PHE A 55 -0.52 -0.20 -19.31
CA PHE A 55 -0.10 -1.13 -18.26
C PHE A 55 -0.23 -0.52 -16.87
N HIS A 56 0.03 0.78 -16.74
CA HIS A 56 -0.20 1.50 -15.47
C HIS A 56 -1.67 1.45 -15.06
N SER A 57 -2.59 1.70 -16.00
CA SER A 57 -4.04 1.60 -15.73
C SER A 57 -4.47 0.19 -15.33
N PHE A 58 -3.91 -0.85 -15.96
CA PHE A 58 -4.18 -2.24 -15.57
C PHE A 58 -3.63 -2.56 -14.17
N ALA A 59 -2.45 -2.07 -13.84
CA ALA A 59 -1.85 -2.22 -12.54
C ALA A 59 -2.69 -1.53 -11.45
N GLU A 60 -3.18 -0.31 -11.72
CA GLU A 60 -4.06 0.42 -10.82
C GLU A 60 -5.39 -0.32 -10.57
N ILE A 61 -6.02 -0.85 -11.61
CA ILE A 61 -7.21 -1.71 -11.45
C ILE A 61 -6.86 -2.94 -10.60
N GLY A 62 -5.68 -3.52 -10.81
CA GLY A 62 -5.22 -4.68 -10.05
C GLY A 62 -5.15 -4.44 -8.55
N ILE A 63 -4.54 -3.33 -8.15
CA ILE A 63 -4.44 -2.97 -6.73
C ILE A 63 -5.80 -2.59 -6.13
N ILE A 64 -6.64 -1.87 -6.88
CA ILE A 64 -8.00 -1.52 -6.46
C ILE A 64 -8.81 -2.80 -6.17
N LEU A 65 -8.79 -3.79 -7.05
CA LEU A 65 -9.50 -5.05 -6.87
C LEU A 65 -8.92 -5.87 -5.71
N LEU A 66 -7.60 -5.91 -5.56
CA LEU A 66 -6.94 -6.61 -4.45
C LEU A 66 -7.42 -6.06 -3.10
N ILE A 67 -7.39 -4.75 -2.96
CA ILE A 67 -7.75 -4.08 -1.70
C ILE A 67 -9.27 -4.13 -1.45
N PHE A 68 -10.07 -4.10 -2.51
CA PHE A 68 -11.51 -4.37 -2.40
C PHE A 68 -11.77 -5.75 -1.78
N ILE A 69 -11.10 -6.81 -2.28
CA ILE A 69 -11.24 -8.18 -1.73
C ILE A 69 -10.88 -8.18 -0.24
N ALA A 70 -9.76 -7.55 0.14
CA ALA A 70 -9.36 -7.44 1.52
C ALA A 70 -10.41 -6.72 2.39
N GLY A 71 -11.00 -5.63 1.89
CA GLY A 71 -12.10 -4.91 2.54
C GLY A 71 -13.37 -5.74 2.65
N PHE A 72 -13.69 -6.51 1.61
CA PHE A 72 -14.89 -7.35 1.56
C PHE A 72 -14.80 -8.54 2.52
N GLU A 73 -13.68 -9.26 2.51
CA GLU A 73 -13.49 -10.48 3.30
C GLU A 73 -13.13 -10.19 4.76
N HIS A 74 -12.32 -9.17 5.02
CA HIS A 74 -11.70 -8.93 6.32
C HIS A 74 -12.05 -7.58 6.95
N GLY A 75 -12.69 -6.68 6.22
CA GLY A 75 -13.02 -5.33 6.66
C GLY A 75 -14.28 -5.28 7.50
N SER A 76 -14.16 -5.39 8.82
CA SER A 76 -15.28 -5.17 9.75
C SER A 76 -15.12 -3.83 10.46
N ILE A 77 -16.08 -2.91 10.26
CA ILE A 77 -16.09 -1.61 10.99
C ILE A 77 -16.08 -1.85 12.50
N LYS A 78 -16.80 -2.87 12.98
CA LYS A 78 -16.82 -3.21 14.41
C LYS A 78 -15.42 -3.56 14.90
N ASP A 79 -14.67 -4.37 14.14
CA ASP A 79 -13.32 -4.81 14.49
C ASP A 79 -12.32 -3.64 14.43
N LEU A 80 -12.43 -2.78 13.41
CA LEU A 80 -11.62 -1.56 13.30
C LEU A 80 -11.85 -0.62 14.50
N LEU A 81 -13.09 -0.49 14.95
CA LEU A 81 -13.44 0.31 16.13
C LEU A 81 -13.02 -0.33 17.44
N GLU A 82 -12.99 -1.68 17.52
CA GLU A 82 -12.56 -2.41 18.71
C GLU A 82 -11.07 -2.15 19.01
N TYR A 83 -10.22 -2.15 17.98
CA TYR A 83 -8.77 -1.95 18.11
C TYR A 83 -8.32 -0.52 17.86
N LYS A 84 -9.24 0.46 17.73
CA LYS A 84 -8.94 1.85 17.35
C LYS A 84 -7.84 2.51 18.18
N LYS A 85 -7.82 2.32 19.51
CA LYS A 85 -6.79 2.92 20.38
C LYS A 85 -5.39 2.43 20.03
N THR A 86 -5.24 1.12 19.81
CA THR A 86 -3.97 0.52 19.42
C THR A 86 -3.59 0.95 18.02
N SER A 87 -4.54 0.94 17.08
CA SER A 87 -4.31 1.37 15.69
C SER A 87 -3.87 2.83 15.60
N ILE A 88 -4.49 3.73 16.35
CA ILE A 88 -4.08 5.15 16.43
C ILE A 88 -2.65 5.26 16.98
N LEU A 89 -2.36 4.56 18.08
CA LEU A 89 -1.04 4.62 18.69
C LEU A 89 0.06 4.05 17.78
N VAL A 90 -0.22 2.92 17.13
CA VAL A 90 0.69 2.31 16.16
C VAL A 90 0.91 3.24 14.97
N SER A 91 -0.15 3.75 14.35
CA SER A 91 -0.06 4.67 13.21
C SER A 91 0.75 5.91 13.57
N LEU A 92 0.44 6.59 14.67
CA LEU A 92 1.14 7.81 15.07
C LEU A 92 2.63 7.57 15.33
N LEU A 93 2.98 6.55 16.12
CA LEU A 93 4.37 6.30 16.46
C LEU A 93 5.18 5.77 15.27
N SER A 94 4.57 4.92 14.42
CA SER A 94 5.23 4.38 13.22
C SER A 94 5.30 5.39 12.05
N THR A 95 4.63 6.53 12.14
CA THR A 95 4.70 7.61 11.13
C THR A 95 5.57 8.76 11.61
N ILE A 96 5.23 9.34 12.76
CA ILE A 96 5.86 10.60 13.22
C ILE A 96 7.34 10.40 13.53
N LEU A 97 7.69 9.30 14.18
CA LEU A 97 9.08 9.09 14.60
C LEU A 97 10.02 8.76 13.44
N PRO A 98 9.65 7.90 12.45
CA PRO A 98 10.40 7.79 11.22
C PRO A 98 10.52 9.11 10.46
N VAL A 99 9.45 9.89 10.32
CA VAL A 99 9.48 11.21 9.67
C VAL A 99 10.53 12.12 10.32
N ILE A 100 10.52 12.23 11.65
CA ILE A 100 11.51 13.01 12.39
C ILE A 100 12.93 12.48 12.15
N ALA A 101 13.12 11.16 12.23
CA ALA A 101 14.43 10.55 12.03
C ALA A 101 14.98 10.78 10.62
N VAL A 102 14.14 10.68 9.58
CA VAL A 102 14.53 10.96 8.18
C VAL A 102 14.92 12.42 8.01
N ILE A 103 14.18 13.37 8.60
CA ILE A 103 14.53 14.79 8.52
C ILE A 103 15.93 15.02 9.11
N PHE A 104 16.19 14.57 10.34
CA PHE A 104 17.49 14.76 10.96
C PHE A 104 18.62 14.05 10.22
N PHE A 105 18.39 12.83 9.76
CA PHE A 105 19.38 12.08 8.99
C PHE A 105 19.72 12.78 7.67
N SER A 106 18.70 13.19 6.91
CA SER A 106 18.91 13.85 5.62
C SER A 106 19.55 15.23 5.78
N LEU A 107 19.19 16.00 6.81
CA LEU A 107 19.84 17.26 7.15
C LEU A 107 21.33 17.07 7.49
N SER A 108 21.68 16.00 8.22
CA SER A 108 23.08 15.70 8.56
C SER A 108 23.94 15.37 7.33
N LEU A 109 23.31 14.95 6.23
CA LEU A 109 23.96 14.70 4.95
C LEU A 109 24.02 15.94 4.03
N GLY A 110 23.52 17.08 4.50
CA GLY A 110 23.57 18.36 3.78
C GLY A 110 22.47 18.57 2.76
N PHE A 111 21.38 17.78 2.79
CA PHE A 111 20.23 18.04 1.93
C PHE A 111 19.47 19.29 2.38
N SER A 112 18.81 19.98 1.43
CA SER A 112 17.95 21.11 1.74
C SER A 112 16.77 20.68 2.61
N LEU A 113 16.26 21.59 3.43
CA LEU A 113 15.08 21.29 4.27
C LEU A 113 13.89 20.80 3.43
N LEU A 114 13.70 21.34 2.24
CA LEU A 114 12.64 20.96 1.33
C LEU A 114 12.78 19.51 0.88
N THR A 115 13.97 19.10 0.45
CA THR A 115 14.30 17.70 0.09
C THR A 115 14.08 16.77 1.29
N CYS A 116 14.54 17.18 2.48
CA CYS A 116 14.36 16.39 3.71
C CYS A 116 12.89 16.17 4.06
N LEU A 117 12.05 17.18 3.89
CA LEU A 117 10.61 17.08 4.15
C LEU A 117 9.92 16.13 3.17
N PHE A 118 10.22 16.22 1.88
CA PHE A 118 9.68 15.28 0.89
C PHE A 118 10.11 13.83 1.17
N LEU A 119 11.41 13.61 1.44
CA LEU A 119 11.93 12.29 1.81
C LEU A 119 11.26 11.75 3.08
N ALA A 120 11.07 12.60 4.08
CA ALA A 120 10.47 12.22 5.35
C ALA A 120 9.01 11.78 5.19
N VAL A 121 8.23 12.52 4.39
CA VAL A 121 6.84 12.14 4.10
C VAL A 121 6.79 10.88 3.25
N ALA A 122 7.63 10.78 2.23
CA ALA A 122 7.75 9.60 1.38
C ALA A 122 7.98 8.32 2.20
N LEU A 123 8.83 8.40 3.22
CA LEU A 123 9.25 7.26 4.02
C LEU A 123 8.49 7.14 5.37
N GLY A 124 7.62 8.08 5.68
CA GLY A 124 6.68 7.99 6.81
C GLY A 124 5.40 7.23 6.47
N ALA A 125 5.07 7.11 5.18
CA ALA A 125 3.86 6.41 4.72
C ALA A 125 4.14 4.93 4.45
N THR A 126 3.20 4.06 4.86
CA THR A 126 3.31 2.61 4.75
C THR A 126 2.35 2.08 3.68
N SER A 127 2.76 1.08 2.91
CA SER A 127 1.91 0.46 1.90
C SER A 127 0.92 -0.54 2.50
N MET A 128 -0.37 -0.38 2.18
CA MET A 128 -1.44 -1.25 2.67
C MET A 128 -1.47 -2.61 1.96
N ASP A 129 -1.27 -2.64 0.65
CA ASP A 129 -1.38 -3.82 -0.20
C ASP A 129 -0.39 -4.93 0.19
N ILE A 130 0.88 -4.59 0.36
CA ILE A 130 1.94 -5.54 0.73
C ILE A 130 1.74 -6.07 2.15
N SER A 131 1.34 -5.19 3.08
CA SER A 131 1.05 -5.57 4.46
C SER A 131 -0.09 -6.56 4.56
N LEU A 132 -1.20 -6.30 3.86
CA LEU A 132 -2.36 -7.19 3.82
C LEU A 132 -1.99 -8.57 3.26
N ARG A 133 -1.31 -8.58 2.11
CA ARG A 133 -0.90 -9.84 1.47
C ARG A 133 0.07 -10.64 2.36
N SER A 134 0.97 -9.95 3.06
CA SER A 134 1.87 -10.59 4.03
C SER A 134 1.12 -11.19 5.22
N LEU A 135 0.11 -10.50 5.73
CA LEU A 135 -0.76 -11.00 6.81
C LEU A 135 -1.59 -12.22 6.39
N VAL A 136 -2.13 -12.21 5.16
CA VAL A 136 -2.80 -13.38 4.57
C VAL A 136 -1.84 -14.57 4.50
N GLY A 137 -0.60 -14.35 4.01
CA GLY A 137 0.42 -15.39 3.87
C GLY A 137 0.80 -16.07 5.18
N VAL A 138 0.73 -15.38 6.31
CA VAL A 138 0.98 -15.93 7.65
C VAL A 138 -0.31 -16.28 8.42
N LYS A 139 -1.49 -16.17 7.79
CA LYS A 139 -2.82 -16.46 8.39
C LYS A 139 -3.13 -15.62 9.63
N GLU A 140 -2.68 -14.37 9.65
CA GLU A 140 -2.90 -13.44 10.78
C GLU A 140 -3.86 -12.31 10.43
N ILE A 141 -4.45 -12.29 9.24
CA ILE A 141 -5.30 -11.18 8.78
C ILE A 141 -6.54 -11.00 9.64
N ASP A 142 -7.20 -12.08 10.06
CA ASP A 142 -8.40 -12.05 10.92
C ASP A 142 -8.07 -11.96 12.41
N SER A 143 -6.78 -12.05 12.77
CA SER A 143 -6.34 -11.92 14.16
C SER A 143 -6.42 -10.47 14.65
N LYS A 144 -6.28 -10.25 15.96
CA LYS A 144 -6.15 -8.90 16.51
C LYS A 144 -4.93 -8.15 15.94
N VAL A 145 -3.88 -8.86 15.50
CA VAL A 145 -2.73 -8.27 14.80
C VAL A 145 -3.16 -7.70 13.46
N GLY A 146 -3.82 -8.53 12.62
CA GLY A 146 -4.30 -8.11 11.31
C GLY A 146 -5.25 -6.92 11.39
N LYS A 147 -6.24 -6.99 12.27
CA LYS A 147 -7.22 -5.91 12.49
C LYS A 147 -6.54 -4.60 12.94
N THR A 148 -5.54 -4.69 13.83
CA THR A 148 -4.76 -3.52 14.25
C THR A 148 -3.92 -2.96 13.14
N VAL A 149 -3.21 -3.79 12.37
CA VAL A 149 -2.39 -3.35 11.24
C VAL A 149 -3.26 -2.67 10.18
N ILE A 150 -4.39 -3.27 9.79
CA ILE A 150 -5.34 -2.68 8.84
C ILE A 150 -5.80 -1.30 9.31
N GLY A 151 -6.26 -1.20 10.56
CA GLY A 151 -6.69 0.08 11.13
C GLY A 151 -5.57 1.12 11.19
N SER A 152 -4.33 0.68 11.48
CA SER A 152 -3.16 1.56 11.51
C SER A 152 -2.77 2.05 10.12
N LEU A 153 -2.86 1.20 9.10
CA LEU A 153 -2.54 1.54 7.70
C LEU A 153 -3.51 2.58 7.14
N VAL A 154 -4.82 2.42 7.37
CA VAL A 154 -5.82 3.44 6.98
C VAL A 154 -5.51 4.80 7.60
N LEU A 155 -5.15 4.83 8.89
CA LEU A 155 -4.78 6.07 9.57
C LEU A 155 -3.43 6.62 9.09
N ASN A 156 -2.49 5.73 8.74
CA ASN A 156 -1.18 6.11 8.20
C ASN A 156 -1.33 6.78 6.83
N ASP A 157 -2.17 6.24 5.94
CA ASP A 157 -2.46 6.85 4.64
C ASP A 157 -3.03 8.27 4.80
N LEU A 158 -4.01 8.44 5.69
CA LEU A 158 -4.57 9.78 5.98
C LEU A 158 -3.51 10.73 6.52
N THR A 159 -2.67 10.26 7.45
CA THR A 159 -1.59 11.08 8.01
C THR A 159 -0.54 11.42 6.94
N GLY A 160 -0.17 10.46 6.10
CA GLY A 160 0.76 10.66 4.99
C GLY A 160 0.29 11.73 3.99
N LEU A 161 -1.00 11.71 3.63
CA LEU A 161 -1.60 12.71 2.75
C LEU A 161 -1.64 14.11 3.38
N ILE A 162 -1.96 14.22 4.67
CA ILE A 162 -1.94 15.50 5.39
C ILE A 162 -0.51 16.05 5.43
N LEU A 163 0.48 15.22 5.73
CA LEU A 163 1.88 15.61 5.74
C LEU A 163 2.37 16.02 4.35
N LEU A 164 2.03 15.24 3.31
CA LEU A 164 2.39 15.55 1.93
C LEU A 164 1.81 16.90 1.49
N SER A 165 0.54 17.14 1.78
CA SER A 165 -0.11 18.42 1.46
C SER A 165 0.56 19.59 2.20
N GLY A 166 0.94 19.38 3.45
CA GLY A 166 1.71 20.36 4.20
C GLY A 166 3.06 20.68 3.56
N VAL A 167 3.78 19.65 3.10
CA VAL A 167 5.09 19.82 2.44
C VAL A 167 4.95 20.49 1.07
N VAL A 168 3.95 20.10 0.27
CA VAL A 168 3.66 20.75 -1.03
C VAL A 168 3.26 22.21 -0.84
N GLY A 169 2.41 22.51 0.16
CA GLY A 169 2.04 23.88 0.49
C GLY A 169 3.25 24.72 0.95
N TYR A 170 4.13 24.15 1.79
CA TYR A 170 5.38 24.78 2.20
C TYR A 170 6.31 25.02 1.00
N ALA A 171 6.43 24.05 0.11
CA ALA A 171 7.20 24.17 -1.12
C ALA A 171 6.68 25.34 -1.97
N GLY A 172 5.37 25.47 -2.17
CA GLY A 172 4.75 26.56 -2.89
C GLY A 172 5.14 27.94 -2.31
N ILE A 173 5.11 28.09 -0.99
CA ILE A 173 5.49 29.35 -0.32
C ILE A 173 6.99 29.66 -0.52
N VAL A 174 7.88 28.70 -0.29
CA VAL A 174 9.32 28.88 -0.37
C VAL A 174 9.77 29.18 -1.81
N THR A 175 9.11 28.60 -2.82
CA THR A 175 9.43 28.79 -4.24
C THR A 175 8.74 30.01 -4.87
N GLY A 176 8.15 30.90 -4.07
CA GLY A 176 7.57 32.16 -4.51
C GLY A 176 6.14 32.07 -5.05
N GLY A 177 5.42 31.00 -4.77
CA GLY A 177 4.00 30.85 -5.07
C GLY A 177 3.09 31.54 -4.05
N GLU A 178 1.89 31.90 -4.46
CA GLU A 178 0.83 32.45 -3.59
C GLU A 178 0.10 31.34 -2.82
N GLY A 179 0.82 30.51 -2.07
CA GLY A 179 0.25 29.42 -1.28
C GLY A 179 0.18 29.76 0.22
N SER A 180 -0.92 29.39 0.88
CA SER A 180 -1.00 29.37 2.34
C SER A 180 -1.02 27.91 2.80
N LEU A 181 -0.01 27.50 3.57
CA LEU A 181 0.09 26.15 4.17
C LEU A 181 -1.18 25.79 4.94
N PHE A 182 -1.76 26.76 5.65
CA PHE A 182 -3.01 26.58 6.38
C PHE A 182 -4.18 26.25 5.47
N MET A 183 -4.30 26.92 4.31
CA MET A 183 -5.37 26.66 3.34
C MET A 183 -5.24 25.28 2.69
N GLU A 184 -4.03 24.83 2.38
CA GLU A 184 -3.81 23.50 1.81
C GLU A 184 -4.16 22.40 2.81
N ILE A 185 -3.77 22.53 4.07
CA ILE A 185 -4.15 21.60 5.13
C ILE A 185 -5.68 21.57 5.31
N ILE A 186 -6.34 22.74 5.33
CA ILE A 186 -7.80 22.81 5.45
C ILE A 186 -8.49 22.12 4.28
N LYS A 187 -8.04 22.34 3.03
CA LYS A 187 -8.60 21.65 1.85
C LYS A 187 -8.55 20.16 2.01
N VAL A 188 -7.40 19.60 2.41
CA VAL A 188 -7.25 18.14 2.61
C VAL A 188 -8.15 17.64 3.73
N LEU A 189 -8.18 18.32 4.89
CA LEU A 189 -9.07 17.92 5.98
C LEU A 189 -10.54 17.96 5.58
N LEU A 190 -10.95 18.99 4.85
CA LEU A 190 -12.31 19.09 4.34
C LEU A 190 -12.64 17.98 3.35
N SER A 191 -11.73 17.67 2.42
CA SER A 191 -11.86 16.58 1.46
C SER A 191 -12.02 15.23 2.15
N VAL A 192 -11.21 14.96 3.18
CA VAL A 192 -11.31 13.76 4.02
C VAL A 192 -12.68 13.67 4.69
N ILE A 193 -13.14 14.76 5.30
CA ILE A 193 -14.45 14.81 5.96
C ILE A 193 -15.57 14.55 4.94
N ILE A 194 -15.55 15.23 3.79
CA ILE A 194 -16.55 15.06 2.73
C ILE A 194 -16.56 13.61 2.24
N PHE A 195 -15.37 13.02 2.00
CA PHE A 195 -15.27 11.62 1.60
C PHE A 195 -15.95 10.68 2.60
N PHE A 196 -15.64 10.80 3.91
CA PHE A 196 -16.26 9.95 4.93
C PHE A 196 -17.76 10.20 5.10
N VAL A 197 -18.22 11.42 4.87
CA VAL A 197 -19.67 11.73 4.84
C VAL A 197 -20.35 11.02 3.67
N ILE A 198 -19.80 11.13 2.45
CA ILE A 198 -20.32 10.42 1.27
C ILE A 198 -20.31 8.91 1.52
N PHE A 199 -19.24 8.42 2.11
CA PHE A 199 -19.05 7.03 2.44
C PHE A 199 -20.09 6.53 3.46
N TYR A 200 -20.37 7.31 4.50
CA TYR A 200 -21.43 7.04 5.48
C TYR A 200 -22.82 6.93 4.82
N PHE A 201 -23.13 7.83 3.90
CA PHE A 201 -24.37 7.72 3.12
C PHE A 201 -24.35 6.48 2.20
N GLY A 202 -23.23 6.19 1.55
CA GLY A 202 -23.04 4.96 0.78
C GLY A 202 -23.32 3.72 1.63
N PHE A 203 -22.80 3.67 2.84
CA PHE A 203 -23.01 2.58 3.78
C PHE A 203 -24.50 2.33 4.14
N ILE A 204 -25.31 3.38 4.18
CA ILE A 204 -26.74 3.28 4.47
C ILE A 204 -27.57 2.93 3.23
N TYR A 205 -27.23 3.50 2.07
CA TYR A 205 -28.11 3.44 0.88
C TYR A 205 -27.65 2.40 -0.15
N LEU A 206 -26.37 2.12 -0.29
CA LEU A 206 -25.85 1.16 -1.26
C LEU A 206 -26.44 -0.26 -1.10
N PRO A 207 -26.57 -0.84 0.11
CA PRO A 207 -27.21 -2.15 0.26
C PRO A 207 -28.66 -2.18 -0.24
N LYS A 208 -29.36 -1.04 -0.17
CA LYS A 208 -30.73 -0.93 -0.71
C LYS A 208 -30.73 -0.81 -2.24
N LEU A 209 -29.77 -0.09 -2.81
CA LEU A 209 -29.59 0.04 -4.25
C LEU A 209 -29.25 -1.31 -4.89
N THR A 210 -28.37 -2.09 -4.25
CA THR A 210 -27.98 -3.41 -4.76
C THR A 210 -29.15 -4.37 -4.86
N THR A 211 -30.12 -4.31 -3.91
CA THR A 211 -31.33 -5.15 -3.98
C THR A 211 -32.24 -4.79 -5.16
N TRP A 212 -32.22 -3.54 -5.65
CA TRP A 212 -32.95 -3.16 -6.85
C TRP A 212 -32.36 -3.81 -8.11
N PHE A 213 -31.02 -3.93 -8.20
CA PHE A 213 -30.33 -4.61 -9.30
C PHE A 213 -30.58 -6.12 -9.35
N MET A 214 -31.01 -6.76 -8.26
CA MET A 214 -31.44 -8.17 -8.29
C MET A 214 -32.63 -8.41 -9.23
N LYS A 215 -33.39 -7.37 -9.58
CA LYS A 215 -34.53 -7.46 -10.51
C LYS A 215 -34.09 -7.45 -11.98
N PHE A 216 -32.82 -7.18 -12.26
CA PHE A 216 -32.31 -7.16 -13.63
C PHE A 216 -32.18 -8.58 -14.14
N LYS A 217 -32.66 -8.79 -15.37
CA LYS A 217 -32.57 -10.08 -16.08
C LYS A 217 -31.29 -10.26 -16.88
N VAL A 218 -30.45 -9.22 -16.91
CA VAL A 218 -29.17 -9.26 -17.62
C VAL A 218 -28.19 -10.14 -16.85
N GLU A 219 -27.57 -11.10 -17.56
CA GLU A 219 -26.51 -11.93 -16.99
C GLU A 219 -25.39 -11.06 -16.45
N GLU A 220 -24.83 -11.46 -15.32
CA GLU A 220 -23.71 -10.78 -14.63
C GLU A 220 -23.99 -9.31 -14.18
N ALA A 221 -25.27 -8.85 -14.20
CA ALA A 221 -25.61 -7.49 -13.80
C ALA A 221 -25.13 -7.15 -12.37
N GLN A 222 -25.18 -8.11 -11.45
CA GLN A 222 -24.72 -7.96 -10.07
C GLN A 222 -23.19 -7.79 -10.00
N PHE A 223 -22.46 -8.60 -10.80
CA PHE A 223 -21.00 -8.47 -10.89
C PHE A 223 -20.59 -7.12 -11.46
N SER A 224 -21.23 -6.70 -12.55
CA SER A 224 -20.99 -5.38 -13.18
C SER A 224 -21.29 -4.23 -12.21
N LEU A 225 -22.38 -4.31 -11.44
CA LEU A 225 -22.72 -3.31 -10.42
C LEU A 225 -21.61 -3.19 -9.36
N ALA A 226 -21.13 -4.32 -8.88
CA ALA A 226 -20.06 -4.30 -7.89
C ALA A 226 -18.79 -3.64 -8.44
N ILE A 227 -18.36 -4.00 -9.65
CA ILE A 227 -17.20 -3.37 -10.31
C ILE A 227 -17.42 -1.86 -10.47
N ILE A 228 -18.62 -1.42 -10.86
CA ILE A 228 -18.96 0.01 -10.95
C ILE A 228 -18.82 0.69 -9.59
N ILE A 229 -19.33 0.10 -8.51
CA ILE A 229 -19.25 0.67 -7.16
C ILE A 229 -17.78 0.75 -6.71
N ILE A 230 -16.99 -0.29 -6.96
CA ILE A 230 -15.56 -0.32 -6.65
C ILE A 230 -14.83 0.83 -7.34
N LEU A 231 -14.98 0.94 -8.66
CA LEU A 231 -14.28 1.93 -9.47
C LEU A 231 -14.73 3.36 -9.12
N ILE A 232 -16.04 3.59 -8.93
CA ILE A 232 -16.55 4.91 -8.52
C ILE A 232 -16.03 5.28 -7.12
N SER A 233 -15.97 4.34 -6.19
CA SER A 233 -15.46 4.61 -4.84
C SER A 233 -13.97 4.92 -4.84
N ALA A 234 -13.19 4.19 -5.64
CA ALA A 234 -11.76 4.44 -5.85
C ALA A 234 -11.53 5.82 -6.50
N TRP A 235 -12.27 6.13 -7.58
CA TRP A 235 -12.23 7.42 -8.25
C TRP A 235 -12.64 8.57 -7.31
N ALA A 236 -13.71 8.40 -6.54
CA ALA A 236 -14.15 9.41 -5.59
C ALA A 236 -13.07 9.69 -4.54
N ALA A 237 -12.47 8.64 -3.95
CA ALA A 237 -11.37 8.80 -2.99
C ALA A 237 -10.23 9.61 -3.60
N SER A 238 -9.78 9.25 -4.81
CA SER A 238 -8.71 9.97 -5.54
C SER A 238 -9.04 11.44 -5.77
N ASN A 239 -10.28 11.77 -6.18
CA ASN A 239 -10.71 13.15 -6.37
C ASN A 239 -10.78 13.98 -5.07
N PHE A 240 -10.92 13.32 -3.93
CA PHE A 240 -10.83 13.96 -2.61
C PHE A 240 -9.41 13.99 -2.04
N GLY A 241 -8.40 13.67 -2.86
CA GLY A 241 -7.00 13.67 -2.45
C GLY A 241 -6.63 12.50 -1.54
N LEU A 242 -7.47 11.46 -1.46
CA LEU A 242 -7.18 10.21 -0.78
C LEU A 242 -6.64 9.18 -1.79
N SER A 243 -5.99 8.15 -1.29
CA SER A 243 -5.63 7.01 -2.15
C SER A 243 -6.88 6.30 -2.70
N SER A 244 -6.86 5.91 -3.98
CA SER A 244 -7.88 5.07 -4.60
C SER A 244 -8.10 3.75 -3.83
N ILE A 245 -7.06 3.27 -3.17
CA ILE A 245 -7.04 2.08 -2.31
C ILE A 245 -8.03 2.23 -1.14
N ILE A 246 -8.09 3.41 -0.50
CA ILE A 246 -9.03 3.68 0.59
C ILE A 246 -10.48 3.52 0.09
N GLY A 247 -10.80 4.11 -1.06
CA GLY A 247 -12.13 3.98 -1.68
C GLY A 247 -12.49 2.53 -1.97
N ALA A 248 -11.54 1.76 -2.52
CA ALA A 248 -11.69 0.34 -2.80
C ALA A 248 -11.93 -0.47 -1.52
N PHE A 249 -11.12 -0.29 -0.49
CA PHE A 249 -11.24 -0.98 0.79
C PHE A 249 -12.62 -0.77 1.43
N PHE A 250 -13.03 0.47 1.50
CA PHE A 250 -14.32 0.79 2.09
C PHE A 250 -15.49 0.32 1.23
N SER A 251 -15.39 0.34 -0.10
CA SER A 251 -16.42 -0.26 -0.97
C SER A 251 -16.58 -1.75 -0.70
N GLY A 252 -15.48 -2.46 -0.41
CA GLY A 252 -15.49 -3.84 0.04
C GLY A 252 -16.29 -4.02 1.33
N ILE A 253 -16.02 -3.21 2.34
CA ILE A 253 -16.77 -3.22 3.61
C ILE A 253 -18.27 -2.97 3.41
N ILE A 254 -18.65 -2.05 2.50
CA ILE A 254 -20.06 -1.77 2.24
C ILE A 254 -20.72 -2.95 1.54
N LEU A 255 -20.11 -3.47 0.48
CA LEU A 255 -20.68 -4.53 -0.32
C LEU A 255 -20.75 -5.86 0.44
N SER A 256 -19.84 -6.12 1.38
CA SER A 256 -19.91 -7.31 2.25
C SER A 256 -21.16 -7.37 3.13
N ARG A 257 -21.86 -6.24 3.30
CA ARG A 257 -23.12 -6.16 4.05
C ARG A 257 -24.36 -6.32 3.18
N SER A 258 -24.19 -6.37 1.88
CA SER A 258 -25.33 -6.53 0.98
C SER A 258 -25.68 -8.00 0.79
N PRO A 259 -26.94 -8.40 1.03
CA PRO A 259 -27.40 -9.78 0.83
C PRO A 259 -27.17 -10.30 -0.61
N VAL A 260 -27.04 -9.38 -1.55
CA VAL A 260 -26.79 -9.70 -2.98
C VAL A 260 -25.44 -10.37 -3.18
N PHE A 261 -24.45 -10.01 -2.35
CA PHE A 261 -23.05 -10.44 -2.47
C PHE A 261 -22.62 -11.43 -1.39
N GLU A 262 -23.54 -11.92 -0.54
CA GLU A 262 -23.25 -12.96 0.47
C GLU A 262 -22.81 -14.29 -0.16
N ASN A 263 -23.12 -14.52 -1.45
CA ASN A 263 -22.72 -15.73 -2.14
C ASN A 263 -21.21 -15.73 -2.43
N HIS A 264 -20.51 -16.78 -2.02
CA HIS A 264 -19.09 -17.01 -2.30
C HIS A 264 -18.72 -16.86 -3.78
N THR A 265 -19.64 -17.19 -4.69
CA THR A 265 -19.45 -17.09 -6.15
C THR A 265 -19.05 -15.69 -6.63
N PHE A 266 -19.56 -14.63 -6.01
CA PHE A 266 -19.19 -13.26 -6.39
C PHE A 266 -17.72 -12.99 -6.05
N VAL A 267 -17.32 -13.27 -4.82
CA VAL A 267 -15.93 -13.05 -4.37
C VAL A 267 -14.96 -13.90 -5.16
N GLU A 268 -15.31 -15.15 -5.46
CA GLU A 268 -14.51 -16.04 -6.31
C GLU A 268 -14.29 -15.46 -7.71
N LYS A 269 -15.33 -14.87 -8.34
CA LYS A 269 -15.20 -14.23 -9.67
C LYS A 269 -14.26 -13.02 -9.62
N VAL A 270 -14.44 -12.13 -8.63
CA VAL A 270 -13.56 -10.96 -8.45
C VAL A 270 -12.13 -11.42 -8.17
N SER A 271 -11.95 -12.38 -7.28
CA SER A 271 -10.63 -12.93 -6.93
C SER A 271 -9.95 -13.59 -8.13
N SER A 272 -10.70 -14.38 -8.92
CA SER A 272 -10.16 -15.02 -10.14
C SER A 272 -9.67 -14.00 -11.15
N LEU A 273 -10.45 -12.94 -11.39
CA LEU A 273 -10.06 -11.84 -12.27
C LEU A 273 -8.84 -11.07 -11.72
N SER A 274 -8.85 -10.81 -10.45
CA SER A 274 -7.79 -10.03 -9.78
C SER A 274 -6.48 -10.81 -9.75
N TYR A 275 -6.46 -11.98 -9.10
CA TYR A 275 -5.25 -12.80 -8.95
C TYR A 275 -4.82 -13.49 -10.25
N GLY A 276 -5.75 -13.76 -11.17
CA GLY A 276 -5.45 -14.38 -12.47
C GLY A 276 -4.86 -13.42 -13.48
N PHE A 277 -5.22 -12.14 -13.44
CA PHE A 277 -4.90 -11.20 -14.50
C PHE A 277 -4.28 -9.90 -13.98
N PHE A 278 -4.99 -9.09 -13.20
CA PHE A 278 -4.57 -7.73 -12.89
C PHE A 278 -3.42 -7.64 -11.87
N ILE A 279 -3.44 -8.45 -10.82
CA ILE A 279 -2.43 -8.42 -9.76
C ILE A 279 -1.03 -8.79 -10.26
N PRO A 280 -0.85 -9.83 -11.09
CA PRO A 280 0.45 -10.11 -11.72
C PRO A 280 0.99 -8.94 -12.53
N ILE A 281 0.12 -8.20 -13.23
CA ILE A 281 0.51 -7.01 -14.00
C ILE A 281 0.99 -5.91 -13.06
N PHE A 282 0.28 -5.68 -11.95
CA PHE A 282 0.68 -4.68 -10.95
C PHE A 282 2.08 -4.96 -10.38
N PHE A 283 2.35 -6.20 -9.94
CA PHE A 283 3.65 -6.53 -9.39
C PHE A 283 4.77 -6.55 -10.44
N ALA A 284 4.47 -7.02 -11.64
CA ALA A 284 5.45 -6.95 -12.73
C ALA A 284 5.72 -5.49 -13.14
N MET A 285 4.72 -4.61 -13.14
CA MET A 285 4.91 -3.19 -13.38
C MET A 285 5.86 -2.57 -12.33
N THR A 286 5.65 -2.90 -11.05
CA THR A 286 6.55 -2.48 -9.96
C THR A 286 7.98 -2.96 -10.19
N GLY A 287 8.17 -4.20 -10.64
CA GLY A 287 9.49 -4.73 -10.99
C GLY A 287 10.14 -4.03 -12.18
N ALA A 288 9.37 -3.70 -13.21
CA ALA A 288 9.86 -3.05 -14.43
C ALA A 288 10.26 -1.58 -14.22
N LEU A 289 9.73 -0.93 -13.18
CA LEU A 289 10.11 0.44 -12.82
C LEU A 289 11.47 0.53 -12.11
N LEU A 290 12.06 -0.59 -11.69
CA LEU A 290 13.40 -0.59 -11.12
C LEU A 290 14.42 -0.20 -12.18
N SER A 291 15.25 0.82 -11.87
CA SER A 291 16.41 1.19 -12.66
C SER A 291 17.68 0.77 -11.93
N PHE A 292 18.60 0.16 -12.68
CA PHE A 292 19.94 -0.17 -12.19
C PHE A 292 20.98 0.88 -12.61
N ASP A 293 20.55 1.96 -13.25
CA ASP A 293 21.44 3.05 -13.64
C ASP A 293 22.02 3.73 -12.39
N ASN A 294 23.33 3.94 -12.36
CA ASN A 294 24.06 4.51 -11.21
C ASN A 294 23.87 3.77 -9.87
N PHE A 295 23.47 2.50 -9.92
CA PHE A 295 23.15 1.66 -8.76
C PHE A 295 24.19 1.72 -7.64
N GLY A 296 25.49 1.75 -7.98
CA GLY A 296 26.58 1.73 -7.00
C GLY A 296 26.67 3.01 -6.14
N ALA A 297 26.45 4.18 -6.73
CA ALA A 297 26.58 5.45 -6.03
C ALA A 297 25.48 5.67 -4.98
N HIS A 298 24.27 5.23 -5.29
CA HIS A 298 23.09 5.43 -4.43
C HIS A 298 22.76 4.25 -3.53
N LEU A 299 23.37 3.08 -3.78
CA LEU A 299 23.12 1.85 -3.01
C LEU A 299 23.45 2.03 -1.53
N THR A 300 24.62 2.62 -1.22
CA THR A 300 25.03 2.82 0.17
C THR A 300 24.06 3.72 0.92
N PHE A 301 23.64 4.82 0.31
CA PHE A 301 22.63 5.72 0.89
C PHE A 301 21.28 5.00 1.08
N ALA A 302 20.81 4.28 0.05
CA ALA A 302 19.56 3.51 0.11
C ALA A 302 19.59 2.47 1.23
N LEU A 303 20.69 1.72 1.38
CA LEU A 303 20.81 0.69 2.41
C LEU A 303 20.89 1.27 3.83
N LEU A 304 21.61 2.38 4.02
CA LEU A 304 21.67 3.06 5.32
C LEU A 304 20.30 3.62 5.71
N LEU A 305 19.63 4.26 4.76
CA LEU A 305 18.30 4.83 4.98
C LEU A 305 17.30 3.71 5.26
N LEU A 306 17.30 2.64 4.46
CA LEU A 306 16.44 1.47 4.66
C LEU A 306 16.68 0.83 6.03
N GLY A 307 17.94 0.57 6.39
CA GLY A 307 18.29 -0.03 7.68
C GLY A 307 17.80 0.82 8.85
N MET A 308 18.07 2.13 8.81
CA MET A 308 17.65 3.08 9.84
C MET A 308 16.12 3.10 9.99
N ILE A 309 15.39 3.28 8.88
CA ILE A 309 13.94 3.41 8.91
C ILE A 309 13.28 2.11 9.32
N THR A 310 13.71 0.97 8.77
CA THR A 310 13.21 -0.37 9.12
C THR A 310 13.30 -0.60 10.62
N ILE A 311 14.46 -0.30 11.21
CA ILE A 311 14.67 -0.47 12.65
C ILE A 311 13.75 0.45 13.46
N ILE A 312 13.69 1.72 13.10
CA ILE A 312 12.87 2.72 13.81
C ILE A 312 11.39 2.35 13.73
N GLN A 313 10.91 2.01 12.54
CA GLN A 313 9.51 1.69 12.30
C GLN A 313 9.07 0.42 13.05
N ILE A 314 9.86 -0.66 12.99
CA ILE A 314 9.59 -1.88 13.76
C ILE A 314 9.58 -1.58 15.25
N ILE A 315 10.59 -0.88 15.77
CA ILE A 315 10.71 -0.60 17.20
C ILE A 315 9.52 0.21 17.71
N PHE A 316 9.14 1.29 17.03
CA PHE A 316 8.07 2.15 17.53
C PHE A 316 6.68 1.56 17.34
N ALA A 317 6.42 0.84 16.25
CA ALA A 317 5.19 0.08 16.11
C ALA A 317 5.12 -1.09 17.13
N PHE A 318 6.24 -1.77 17.39
CA PHE A 318 6.36 -2.76 18.45
C PHE A 318 6.05 -2.16 19.84
N ILE A 319 6.64 -1.02 20.18
CA ILE A 319 6.40 -0.35 21.45
C ILE A 319 4.92 0.04 21.59
N ALA A 320 4.31 0.59 20.53
CA ALA A 320 2.90 0.96 20.51
C ALA A 320 1.98 -0.25 20.78
N ALA A 321 2.23 -1.37 20.10
CA ALA A 321 1.51 -2.61 20.32
C ALA A 321 1.75 -3.17 21.73
N LYS A 322 3.00 -3.11 22.23
CA LYS A 322 3.35 -3.59 23.56
C LYS A 322 2.68 -2.78 24.66
N LEU A 323 2.59 -1.47 24.53
CA LEU A 323 1.85 -0.57 25.44
C LEU A 323 0.35 -0.94 25.45
N SER A 324 -0.18 -1.45 24.35
CA SER A 324 -1.55 -1.95 24.23
C SER A 324 -1.73 -3.41 24.68
N ARG A 325 -0.78 -3.96 25.46
CA ARG A 325 -0.80 -5.31 26.04
C ARG A 325 -0.76 -6.45 25.02
N TYR A 326 -0.13 -6.23 23.86
CA TYR A 326 0.15 -7.30 22.90
C TYR A 326 1.33 -8.15 23.39
N THR A 327 1.33 -9.43 23.04
CA THR A 327 2.48 -10.32 23.27
C THR A 327 3.68 -9.87 22.42
N VAL A 328 4.88 -10.35 22.74
CA VAL A 328 6.10 -10.04 21.96
C VAL A 328 5.92 -10.41 20.49
N ARG A 329 5.38 -11.62 20.22
CA ARG A 329 5.10 -12.09 18.86
C ARG A 329 4.14 -11.16 18.11
N GLU A 330 3.02 -10.84 18.74
CA GLU A 330 2.01 -9.96 18.14
C GLU A 330 2.56 -8.55 17.88
N SER A 331 3.33 -8.01 18.82
CA SER A 331 3.97 -6.70 18.68
C SER A 331 5.00 -6.67 17.56
N LEU A 332 5.79 -7.75 17.38
CA LEU A 332 6.72 -7.89 16.26
C LEU A 332 5.98 -7.99 14.93
N LEU A 333 4.89 -8.77 14.86
CA LEU A 333 4.08 -8.85 13.64
C LEU A 333 3.43 -7.52 13.28
N VAL A 334 2.95 -6.74 14.26
CA VAL A 334 2.47 -5.38 14.05
C VAL A 334 3.61 -4.50 13.51
N GLY A 335 4.80 -4.56 14.12
CA GLY A 335 5.98 -3.81 13.69
C GLY A 335 6.38 -4.11 12.24
N VAL A 336 6.47 -5.39 11.90
CA VAL A 336 6.79 -5.83 10.53
C VAL A 336 5.67 -5.46 9.55
N GLY A 337 4.40 -5.49 10.00
CA GLY A 337 3.26 -5.10 9.18
C GLY A 337 3.23 -3.62 8.79
N MET A 338 3.98 -2.78 9.49
CA MET A 338 4.09 -1.36 9.18
C MET A 338 5.33 -1.01 8.34
N LEU A 339 6.06 -2.01 7.79
CA LEU A 339 7.32 -1.78 7.06
C LEU A 339 7.19 -1.40 5.60
N PRO A 340 6.29 -2.00 4.79
CA PRO A 340 6.38 -1.83 3.34
C PRO A 340 6.04 -0.41 2.91
N TYR A 341 6.79 0.10 1.95
CA TYR A 341 6.58 1.39 1.31
C TYR A 341 5.90 1.19 -0.04
N GLY A 342 5.17 2.20 -0.53
CA GLY A 342 4.38 2.04 -1.75
C GLY A 342 3.99 3.35 -2.43
N GLU A 343 2.74 3.49 -2.79
CA GLU A 343 2.23 4.55 -3.67
C GLU A 343 2.42 5.96 -3.11
N VAL A 344 2.14 6.21 -1.82
CA VAL A 344 2.33 7.54 -1.22
C VAL A 344 3.80 7.96 -1.28
N THR A 345 4.72 6.99 -1.09
CA THR A 345 6.16 7.21 -1.26
C THR A 345 6.48 7.65 -2.68
N LEU A 346 5.93 6.96 -3.69
CA LEU A 346 6.13 7.31 -5.09
C LEU A 346 5.56 8.69 -5.43
N VAL A 347 4.35 9.00 -4.95
CA VAL A 347 3.72 10.31 -5.18
C VAL A 347 4.54 11.44 -4.57
N ALA A 348 5.01 11.28 -3.34
CA ALA A 348 5.86 12.29 -2.68
C ALA A 348 7.18 12.51 -3.43
N MET A 349 7.83 11.43 -3.86
CA MET A 349 9.08 11.51 -4.61
C MET A 349 8.88 12.06 -6.03
N SER A 350 7.78 11.74 -6.69
CA SER A 350 7.43 12.32 -8.00
C SER A 350 7.16 13.81 -7.90
N ALA A 351 6.49 14.26 -6.84
CA ALA A 351 6.28 15.68 -6.57
C ALA A 351 7.62 16.41 -6.34
N LEU A 352 8.57 15.79 -5.62
CA LEU A 352 9.91 16.34 -5.43
C LEU A 352 10.67 16.48 -6.78
N ILE A 353 10.63 15.45 -7.63
CA ILE A 353 11.24 15.51 -8.97
C ILE A 353 10.62 16.63 -9.79
N SER A 354 9.29 16.68 -9.91
CA SER A 354 8.59 17.71 -10.67
C SER A 354 8.99 19.10 -10.21
N LEU A 355 9.02 19.32 -8.88
CA LEU A 355 9.44 20.60 -8.31
C LEU A 355 10.92 20.91 -8.60
N SER A 356 11.80 19.91 -8.60
CA SER A 356 13.23 20.09 -8.89
C SER A 356 13.48 20.47 -10.36
N LEU A 357 12.62 20.01 -11.27
CA LEU A 357 12.67 20.40 -12.69
C LEU A 357 12.11 21.80 -12.94
N GLU A 358 11.06 22.20 -12.21
CA GLU A 358 10.44 23.52 -12.32
C GLU A 358 11.27 24.62 -11.65
N LYS A 359 11.93 24.31 -10.53
CA LYS A 359 12.64 25.26 -9.66
C LYS A 359 14.04 24.75 -9.30
N PRO A 360 14.95 24.52 -10.26
CA PRO A 360 16.25 23.89 -10.04
C PRO A 360 17.15 24.67 -9.08
N GLU A 361 16.93 25.99 -8.93
CA GLU A 361 17.72 26.84 -8.04
C GLU A 361 17.63 26.42 -6.55
N PHE A 362 16.51 25.81 -6.13
CA PHE A 362 16.32 25.33 -4.75
C PHE A 362 17.00 23.98 -4.44
N PHE A 363 17.45 23.30 -5.50
CA PHE A 363 18.02 21.93 -5.42
C PHE A 363 19.48 21.85 -5.93
N ARG A 364 20.14 23.02 -6.06
CA ARG A 364 21.54 23.06 -6.57
C ARG A 364 22.46 22.19 -5.73
N GLY A 365 23.25 21.37 -6.41
CA GLY A 365 24.21 20.45 -5.77
C GLY A 365 23.58 19.19 -5.17
N GLN A 366 22.28 18.94 -5.38
CA GLN A 366 21.60 17.73 -4.94
C GLN A 366 21.21 16.85 -6.13
N ASP A 367 21.52 15.57 -6.04
CA ASP A 367 21.10 14.59 -7.03
C ASP A 367 19.70 14.03 -6.68
N ILE A 368 18.65 14.76 -7.07
CA ILE A 368 17.26 14.38 -6.79
C ILE A 368 16.87 13.10 -7.54
N THR A 369 17.40 12.91 -8.77
CA THR A 369 17.16 11.70 -9.56
C THR A 369 17.75 10.47 -8.89
N GLY A 370 18.97 10.60 -8.37
CA GLY A 370 19.62 9.53 -7.61
C GLY A 370 18.93 9.22 -6.28
N LEU A 371 18.41 10.25 -5.59
CA LEU A 371 17.56 10.06 -4.41
C LEU A 371 16.29 9.29 -4.76
N PHE A 372 15.62 9.62 -5.85
CA PHE A 372 14.44 8.90 -6.32
C PHE A 372 14.77 7.42 -6.59
N SER A 373 15.87 7.14 -7.31
CA SER A 373 16.33 5.77 -7.57
C SER A 373 16.64 5.01 -6.28
N SER A 374 17.25 5.67 -5.29
CA SER A 374 17.50 5.09 -3.97
C SER A 374 16.21 4.73 -3.23
N VAL A 375 15.21 5.61 -3.29
CA VAL A 375 13.90 5.36 -2.65
C VAL A 375 13.14 4.26 -3.38
N LEU A 376 13.20 4.19 -4.72
CA LEU A 376 12.64 3.07 -5.49
C LEU A 376 13.26 1.73 -5.07
N LEU A 377 14.57 1.68 -4.92
CA LEU A 377 15.26 0.49 -4.43
C LEU A 377 14.81 0.10 -3.02
N LEU A 378 14.65 1.09 -2.14
CA LEU A 378 14.15 0.90 -0.78
C LEU A 378 12.72 0.32 -0.80
N ILE A 379 11.81 0.85 -1.62
CA ILE A 379 10.47 0.30 -1.82
C ILE A 379 10.56 -1.17 -2.21
N PHE A 380 11.33 -1.47 -3.24
CA PHE A 380 11.49 -2.84 -3.75
C PHE A 380 12.01 -3.81 -2.68
N ILE A 381 13.06 -3.44 -1.96
CA ILE A 381 13.61 -4.27 -0.89
C ILE A 381 12.57 -4.45 0.23
N SER A 382 11.81 -3.41 0.60
CA SER A 382 10.78 -3.49 1.63
C SER A 382 9.65 -4.45 1.25
N ILE A 383 9.24 -4.48 -0.02
CA ILE A 383 8.23 -5.40 -0.56
C ILE A 383 8.66 -6.87 -0.38
N ILE A 384 9.94 -7.16 -0.60
CA ILE A 384 10.49 -8.52 -0.45
C ILE A 384 10.69 -8.87 1.02
N ILE A 385 11.29 -7.97 1.79
CA ILE A 385 11.68 -8.23 3.18
C ILE A 385 10.45 -8.40 4.09
N THR A 386 9.39 -7.64 3.91
CA THR A 386 8.22 -7.65 4.78
C THR A 386 7.57 -9.03 4.92
N PRO A 387 7.17 -9.73 3.84
CA PRO A 387 6.59 -11.06 3.96
C PRO A 387 7.57 -12.09 4.52
N LEU A 388 8.87 -11.96 4.21
CA LEU A 388 9.91 -12.84 4.75
C LEU A 388 10.06 -12.66 6.27
N LEU A 389 10.11 -11.43 6.76
CA LEU A 389 10.18 -11.13 8.19
C LEU A 389 8.92 -11.58 8.91
N MET A 390 7.72 -11.36 8.34
CA MET A 390 6.47 -11.85 8.92
C MET A 390 6.49 -13.38 9.07
N LYS A 391 6.93 -14.08 8.04
CA LYS A 391 7.05 -15.54 8.07
C LYS A 391 8.08 -16.00 9.09
N LEU A 392 9.23 -15.32 9.16
CA LEU A 392 10.28 -15.60 10.15
C LEU A 392 9.77 -15.43 11.59
N VAL A 393 9.08 -14.31 11.89
CA VAL A 393 8.50 -14.06 13.21
C VAL A 393 7.45 -15.13 13.56
N SER A 394 6.60 -15.49 12.60
CA SER A 394 5.58 -16.53 12.81
C SER A 394 6.19 -17.91 13.07
N TYR A 395 7.32 -18.22 12.43
CA TYR A 395 8.04 -19.48 12.60
C TYR A 395 8.81 -19.55 13.93
N LEU A 396 9.56 -18.49 14.26
CA LEU A 396 10.40 -18.45 15.48
C LEU A 396 9.57 -18.33 16.76
N LEU A 397 8.41 -17.70 16.67
CA LEU A 397 7.51 -17.47 17.80
C LEU A 397 6.13 -18.10 17.53
N PRO A 398 5.99 -19.42 17.49
CA PRO A 398 4.73 -20.06 17.18
C PRO A 398 3.66 -19.74 18.23
N LEU A 399 2.39 -19.75 17.83
CA LEU A 399 1.27 -19.61 18.75
C LEU A 399 1.37 -20.75 19.81
N LYS A 400 1.38 -20.39 21.10
CA LYS A 400 1.23 -21.39 22.16
C LYS A 400 -0.12 -22.07 21.93
N LYS A 401 -0.11 -23.36 21.55
CA LYS A 401 -1.34 -24.18 21.47
C LYS A 401 -2.08 -24.03 22.80
N SER A 402 -3.27 -23.44 22.76
CA SER A 402 -4.14 -23.35 23.92
C SER A 402 -4.37 -24.76 24.44
N LYS A 403 -4.06 -25.02 25.72
CA LYS A 403 -4.34 -26.26 26.44
C LYS A 403 -5.83 -26.49 26.70
N ARG A 404 -6.72 -25.98 25.84
CA ARG A 404 -8.17 -26.19 25.93
C ARG A 404 -8.63 -27.16 24.85
N LEU A 405 -8.34 -28.46 25.02
CA LEU A 405 -9.07 -29.59 24.39
C LEU A 405 -8.59 -30.90 25.03
N LYS A 406 -8.68 -31.04 26.35
CA LYS A 406 -8.60 -32.34 27.04
C LYS A 406 -9.56 -32.34 28.21
N THR A 407 -10.83 -32.09 28.00
CA THR A 407 -11.90 -32.46 28.95
C THR A 407 -13.22 -32.49 28.23
N VAL A 408 -13.39 -33.37 27.24
CA VAL A 408 -14.65 -33.98 26.87
C VAL A 408 -14.33 -35.33 26.24
N LYS A 409 -13.98 -36.28 27.09
CA LYS A 409 -14.11 -37.72 26.87
C LYS A 409 -14.06 -38.35 28.26
N GLU A 410 -15.17 -38.31 28.93
CA GLU A 410 -15.65 -39.34 29.89
C GLU A 410 -17.17 -39.25 29.94
#